data_acb7b46c980ddbcf2be8112124707627
#
_entry.id   acb7b46c980ddbcf2be8112124707627
#
_cell.length_a   1.000
_cell.length_b   1.000
_cell.length_c   1.000
_cell.angle_alpha   90.00
_cell.angle_beta   90.00
_cell.angle_gamma   90.00
#
_symmetry.space_group_name_H-M   'P 1'
#
loop_
_entity.id
_entity.type
_entity.pdbx_description
1 polymer ?
#
loop_
_entity_poly.entity_id
_entity_poly.type
_entity_poly.pdbx_seq_one_letter_code
_entity_poly.pdbx_strand_id
1 'polypeptide(L)'
;KEGYTNHLAGGNCAFRKEIIQNFGAFNPKLTITADDVYLSMKILENQLKIKYNPKMIMYHPPRKDLKSFIHWHYTRGKGSYFFKKQVGSFNKFYKLRIWSTKNMIREYKTSPKLPVMLFLLGLSFATQKIGFVVQKVKVK
;
A
#
# COMPACT_ATOMS: atom_id res chain seq x y z
N LYS A 1 21.16 5.23 -0.92
CA LYS A 1 21.57 5.33 -2.34
C LYS A 1 20.41 5.82 -3.17
N GLU A 2 20.64 6.82 -4.02
CA GLU A 2 19.71 7.16 -5.09
C GLU A 2 19.54 5.98 -6.04
N GLY A 3 18.35 5.78 -6.58
CA GLY A 3 18.09 4.67 -7.48
C GLY A 3 16.69 4.71 -8.07
N TYR A 4 16.28 3.60 -8.65
CA TYR A 4 14.94 3.42 -9.16
C TYR A 4 14.14 2.49 -8.25
N THR A 5 12.84 2.70 -8.18
CA THR A 5 11.90 1.87 -7.42
C THR A 5 10.74 1.43 -8.33
N ASN A 6 10.06 0.38 -7.91
CA ASN A 6 8.86 -0.12 -8.60
C ASN A 6 7.56 0.34 -7.92
N HIS A 7 7.66 1.25 -6.96
CA HIS A 7 6.51 1.69 -6.18
C HIS A 7 6.62 3.16 -5.81
N LEU A 8 5.50 3.88 -5.94
CA LEU A 8 5.29 5.23 -5.45
C LEU A 8 4.67 5.18 -4.07
N ALA A 9 5.12 6.02 -3.16
CA ALA A 9 4.44 6.26 -1.90
C ALA A 9 3.47 7.43 -2.10
N GLY A 10 2.18 7.17 -2.14
CA GLY A 10 1.16 8.18 -2.46
C GLY A 10 1.19 9.43 -1.60
N GLY A 11 1.67 9.32 -0.35
CA GLY A 11 1.86 10.47 0.55
C GLY A 11 3.16 11.25 0.35
N ASN A 12 4.10 10.78 -0.49
CA ASN A 12 5.40 11.42 -0.71
C ASN A 12 5.93 11.13 -2.12
N CYS A 13 5.30 11.73 -3.11
CA CYS A 13 5.70 11.59 -4.50
C CYS A 13 5.46 12.88 -5.29
N ALA A 14 6.23 13.05 -6.36
CA ALA A 14 6.07 14.12 -7.33
C ALA A 14 6.04 13.54 -8.74
N PHE A 15 5.28 14.14 -9.61
CA PHE A 15 5.11 13.72 -11.00
C PHE A 15 5.39 14.87 -11.95
N ARG A 16 5.89 14.55 -13.13
CA ARG A 16 5.79 15.46 -14.25
C ARG A 16 4.32 15.58 -14.67
N LYS A 17 3.89 16.77 -15.03
CA LYS A 17 2.49 17.04 -15.42
C LYS A 17 2.02 16.13 -16.56
N GLU A 18 2.90 15.85 -17.53
CA GLU A 18 2.63 15.00 -18.70
C GLU A 18 2.27 13.56 -18.30
N ILE A 19 2.85 13.04 -17.21
CA ILE A 19 2.52 11.71 -16.68
C ILE A 19 1.05 11.64 -16.27
N ILE A 20 0.59 12.68 -15.57
CA ILE A 20 -0.79 12.77 -15.12
C ILE A 20 -1.75 12.93 -16.31
N GLN A 21 -1.37 13.72 -17.31
CA GLN A 21 -2.18 13.96 -18.48
C GLN A 21 -2.30 12.73 -19.40
N ASN A 22 -1.20 12.00 -19.60
CA ASN A 22 -1.15 10.88 -20.54
C ASN A 22 -1.67 9.56 -19.95
N PHE A 23 -1.47 9.32 -18.66
CA PHE A 23 -1.82 8.03 -18.01
C PHE A 23 -3.01 8.12 -17.08
N GLY A 24 -3.62 9.30 -16.94
CA GLY A 24 -4.60 9.60 -15.91
C GLY A 24 -3.94 9.77 -14.55
N ALA A 25 -4.52 10.61 -13.68
CA ALA A 25 -4.01 10.83 -12.34
C ALA A 25 -4.25 9.58 -11.46
N PHE A 26 -5.15 9.69 -10.56
CA PHE A 26 -5.57 8.58 -9.71
C PHE A 26 -6.88 8.00 -10.26
N ASN A 27 -6.98 6.68 -10.27
CA ASN A 27 -8.20 6.03 -10.75
C ASN A 27 -9.35 6.31 -9.77
N PRO A 28 -10.41 7.02 -10.19
CA PRO A 28 -11.52 7.38 -9.29
C PRO A 28 -12.27 6.15 -8.72
N LYS A 29 -12.12 4.98 -9.34
CA LYS A 29 -12.67 3.72 -8.81
C LYS A 29 -11.83 3.14 -7.67
N LEU A 30 -10.63 3.68 -7.41
CA LEU A 30 -9.71 3.25 -6.35
C LEU A 30 -9.59 4.28 -5.22
N THR A 31 -10.59 5.13 -5.02
CA THR A 31 -10.60 6.25 -4.07
C THR A 31 -10.28 5.87 -2.61
N ILE A 32 -10.39 4.60 -2.25
CA ILE A 32 -10.21 4.15 -0.87
C ILE A 32 -8.76 3.75 -0.58
N THR A 33 -8.04 3.13 -1.53
CA THR A 33 -6.66 2.67 -1.35
C THR A 33 -6.07 2.10 -2.64
N ALA A 34 -4.73 2.00 -2.69
CA ALA A 34 -3.95 1.38 -3.75
C ALA A 34 -3.98 2.13 -5.10
N ASP A 35 -4.40 3.37 -5.12
CA ASP A 35 -4.31 4.29 -6.24
C ASP A 35 -2.85 4.55 -6.62
N ASP A 36 -1.97 4.73 -5.64
CA ASP A 36 -0.52 4.85 -5.81
C ASP A 36 0.12 3.59 -6.41
N VAL A 37 -0.32 2.41 -5.97
CA VAL A 37 0.11 1.13 -6.54
C VAL A 37 -0.34 1.00 -7.99
N TYR A 38 -1.59 1.36 -8.28
CA TYR A 38 -2.14 1.31 -9.62
C TYR A 38 -1.40 2.24 -10.58
N LEU A 39 -1.15 3.48 -10.15
CA LEU A 39 -0.39 4.45 -10.95
C LEU A 39 1.05 3.99 -11.16
N SER A 40 1.70 3.43 -10.13
CA SER A 40 3.03 2.81 -10.27
C SER A 40 3.05 1.73 -11.34
N MET A 41 2.05 0.86 -11.35
CA MET A 41 1.94 -0.19 -12.37
C MET A 41 1.80 0.41 -13.77
N LYS A 42 0.96 1.42 -13.95
CA LYS A 42 0.77 2.11 -15.24
C LYS A 42 2.06 2.75 -15.74
N ILE A 43 2.81 3.42 -14.87
CA ILE A 43 4.10 4.02 -15.22
C ILE A 43 5.08 2.95 -15.70
N LEU A 44 5.18 1.83 -14.98
CA LEU A 44 6.12 0.75 -15.31
C LEU A 44 5.70 -0.04 -16.58
N GLU A 45 4.40 -0.26 -16.80
CA GLU A 45 3.86 -0.90 -18.00
C GLU A 45 4.20 -0.09 -19.27
N ASN A 46 4.32 1.23 -19.13
CA ASN A 46 4.74 2.13 -20.21
C ASN A 46 6.27 2.36 -20.25
N GLN A 47 7.06 1.47 -19.63
CA GLN A 47 8.53 1.47 -19.62
C GLN A 47 9.15 2.74 -19.01
N LEU A 48 8.37 3.52 -18.28
CA LEU A 48 8.86 4.69 -17.56
C LEU A 48 9.47 4.28 -16.22
N LYS A 49 10.36 5.13 -15.71
CA LYS A 49 11.12 4.84 -14.49
C LYS A 49 10.63 5.72 -13.36
N ILE A 50 10.52 5.12 -12.15
CA ILE A 50 10.23 5.83 -10.91
C ILE A 50 11.54 6.04 -10.17
N LYS A 51 11.98 7.30 -10.04
CA LYS A 51 13.22 7.63 -9.31
C LYS A 51 12.94 7.67 -7.82
N TYR A 52 13.77 6.99 -7.03
CA TYR A 52 13.79 7.10 -5.58
C TYR A 52 14.78 8.18 -5.16
N ASN A 53 14.32 9.12 -4.33
CA ASN A 53 15.16 10.16 -3.74
C ASN A 53 15.13 10.03 -2.22
N PRO A 54 16.22 9.58 -1.57
CA PRO A 54 16.28 9.41 -0.11
C PRO A 54 16.22 10.74 0.66
N LYS A 55 16.43 11.87 -0.01
CA LYS A 55 16.32 13.21 0.60
C LYS A 55 14.88 13.71 0.70
N MET A 56 13.94 13.07 -0.02
CA MET A 56 12.51 13.37 0.12
C MET A 56 11.97 12.66 1.36
N ILE A 57 12.03 13.33 2.49
CA ILE A 57 11.57 12.80 3.77
C ILE A 57 10.26 13.50 4.14
N MET A 58 9.22 12.71 4.46
CA MET A 58 7.96 13.21 4.99
C MET A 58 7.66 12.51 6.32
N TYR A 59 7.35 13.31 7.31
CA TYR A 59 6.89 12.81 8.62
C TYR A 59 5.38 12.65 8.59
N HIS A 60 4.93 11.45 8.89
CA HIS A 60 3.51 11.13 8.97
C HIS A 60 3.12 10.77 10.41
N PRO A 61 2.12 11.43 11.00
CA PRO A 61 1.70 11.10 12.36
C PRO A 61 1.19 9.65 12.42
N PRO A 62 1.59 8.88 13.45
CA PRO A 62 1.08 7.53 13.64
C PRO A 62 -0.41 7.54 13.98
N ARG A 63 -1.06 6.40 13.86
CA ARG A 63 -2.44 6.22 14.35
C ARG A 63 -2.45 6.35 15.86
N LYS A 64 -3.35 7.18 16.40
CA LYS A 64 -3.37 7.55 17.83
C LYS A 64 -3.79 6.41 18.76
N ASP A 65 -4.64 5.50 18.26
CA ASP A 65 -5.24 4.44 19.08
C ASP A 65 -5.56 3.18 18.23
N LEU A 66 -5.90 2.10 18.93
CA LEU A 66 -6.21 0.82 18.31
C LEU A 66 -7.49 0.89 17.45
N LYS A 67 -8.47 1.69 17.84
CA LYS A 67 -9.73 1.87 17.08
C LYS A 67 -9.46 2.48 15.71
N SER A 68 -8.69 3.56 15.66
CA SER A 68 -8.31 4.20 14.40
C SER A 68 -7.43 3.30 13.53
N PHE A 69 -6.55 2.50 14.14
CA PHE A 69 -5.76 1.49 13.46
C PHE A 69 -6.64 0.41 12.81
N ILE A 70 -7.58 -0.17 13.54
CA ILE A 70 -8.52 -1.18 13.05
C ILE A 70 -9.39 -0.60 11.92
N HIS A 71 -9.97 0.59 12.15
CA HIS A 71 -10.81 1.25 11.15
C HIS A 71 -10.07 1.49 9.83
N TRP A 72 -8.83 1.95 9.91
CA TRP A 72 -8.00 2.19 8.74
C TRP A 72 -7.69 0.90 7.97
N HIS A 73 -7.33 -0.19 8.67
CA HIS A 73 -7.07 -1.48 8.03
C HIS A 73 -8.35 -2.09 7.43
N TYR A 74 -9.49 -1.93 8.09
CA TYR A 74 -10.79 -2.34 7.55
C TYR A 74 -11.11 -1.60 6.23
N THR A 75 -10.94 -0.29 6.22
CA THR A 75 -11.15 0.54 5.03
C THR A 75 -10.20 0.15 3.88
N ARG A 76 -8.94 -0.11 4.19
CA ARG A 76 -7.97 -0.66 3.21
C ARG A 76 -8.40 -2.03 2.68
N GLY A 77 -9.02 -2.86 3.50
CA GLY A 77 -9.59 -4.13 3.07
C GLY A 77 -10.67 -3.96 2.00
N LYS A 78 -11.59 -3.02 2.22
CA LYS A 78 -12.62 -2.67 1.22
C LYS A 78 -12.00 -2.18 -0.10
N GLY A 79 -11.04 -1.28 -0.03
CA GLY A 79 -10.34 -0.79 -1.22
C GLY A 79 -9.58 -1.88 -1.96
N SER A 80 -9.02 -2.86 -1.24
CA SER A 80 -8.36 -4.01 -1.85
C SER A 80 -9.30 -4.87 -2.71
N TYR A 81 -10.60 -4.89 -2.42
CA TYR A 81 -11.60 -5.54 -3.27
C TYR A 81 -11.68 -4.86 -4.65
N PHE A 82 -11.79 -3.54 -4.67
CA PHE A 82 -11.85 -2.77 -5.93
C PHE A 82 -10.54 -2.88 -6.71
N PHE A 83 -9.41 -2.81 -6.02
CA PHE A 83 -8.11 -3.02 -6.65
C PHE A 83 -8.01 -4.39 -7.32
N LYS A 84 -8.44 -5.46 -6.64
CA LYS A 84 -8.47 -6.81 -7.23
C LYS A 84 -9.35 -6.88 -8.46
N LYS A 85 -10.52 -6.26 -8.42
CA LYS A 85 -11.46 -6.21 -9.55
C LYS A 85 -10.85 -5.49 -10.77
N GLN A 86 -10.03 -4.45 -10.53
CA GLN A 86 -9.40 -3.63 -11.56
C GLN A 86 -8.14 -4.29 -12.16
N VAL A 87 -7.34 -4.95 -11.35
CA VAL A 87 -5.98 -5.44 -11.71
C VAL A 87 -5.94 -6.97 -11.87
N GLY A 88 -6.94 -7.68 -11.36
CA GLY A 88 -7.06 -9.15 -11.47
C GLY A 88 -6.18 -9.94 -10.50
N SER A 89 -4.96 -9.49 -10.18
CA SER A 89 -3.99 -10.26 -9.38
C SER A 89 -3.36 -9.46 -8.24
N PHE A 90 -3.20 -10.14 -7.09
CA PHE A 90 -2.48 -9.61 -5.92
C PHE A 90 -1.03 -10.12 -5.79
N ASN A 91 -0.54 -10.96 -6.69
CA ASN A 91 0.71 -11.69 -6.48
C ASN A 91 1.91 -10.78 -6.19
N LYS A 92 2.07 -9.68 -6.94
CA LYS A 92 3.14 -8.70 -6.69
C LYS A 92 3.00 -8.03 -5.32
N PHE A 93 1.78 -7.75 -4.91
CA PHE A 93 1.47 -7.11 -3.63
C PHE A 93 1.76 -8.04 -2.44
N TYR A 94 1.41 -9.32 -2.54
CA TYR A 94 1.74 -10.31 -1.50
C TYR A 94 3.25 -10.53 -1.38
N LYS A 95 3.98 -10.63 -2.49
CA LYS A 95 5.45 -10.75 -2.47
C LYS A 95 6.11 -9.58 -1.73
N LEU A 96 5.66 -8.34 -1.99
CA LEU A 96 6.17 -7.15 -1.32
C LEU A 96 5.86 -7.18 0.20
N ARG A 97 4.66 -7.61 0.58
CA ARG A 97 4.29 -7.73 2.01
C ARG A 97 5.12 -8.78 2.73
N ILE A 98 5.33 -9.94 2.12
CA ILE A 98 6.17 -11.00 2.69
C ILE A 98 7.61 -10.49 2.85
N TRP A 99 8.15 -9.83 1.85
CA TRP A 99 9.49 -9.23 1.90
C TRP A 99 9.58 -8.19 3.03
N SER A 100 8.62 -7.28 3.13
CA SER A 100 8.56 -6.26 4.19
C SER A 100 8.48 -6.89 5.59
N THR A 101 7.64 -7.93 5.77
CA THR A 101 7.52 -8.66 7.03
C THR A 101 8.82 -9.34 7.42
N LYS A 102 9.49 -10.00 6.46
CA LYS A 102 10.80 -10.63 6.70
C LYS A 102 11.86 -9.60 7.13
N ASN A 103 11.90 -8.45 6.48
CA ASN A 103 12.82 -7.38 6.84
C ASN A 103 12.52 -6.82 8.23
N MET A 104 11.26 -6.61 8.57
CA MET A 104 10.85 -6.19 9.90
C MET A 104 11.30 -7.20 10.98
N ILE A 105 11.06 -8.49 10.78
CA ILE A 105 11.50 -9.53 11.72
C ILE A 105 13.02 -9.54 11.85
N ARG A 106 13.75 -9.44 10.75
CA ARG A 106 15.22 -9.43 10.75
C ARG A 106 15.77 -8.23 11.53
N GLU A 107 15.20 -7.05 11.30
CA GLU A 107 15.65 -5.78 11.91
C GLU A 107 15.35 -5.73 13.41
N TYR A 108 14.20 -6.27 13.82
CA TYR A 108 13.71 -6.19 15.20
C TYR A 108 13.82 -7.52 15.96
N LYS A 109 14.62 -8.49 15.49
CA LYS A 109 14.70 -9.85 16.08
C LYS A 109 15.06 -9.87 17.56
N THR A 110 15.85 -8.91 18.03
CA THR A 110 16.26 -8.77 19.44
C THR A 110 15.44 -7.73 20.22
N SER A 111 14.50 -7.09 19.57
CA SER A 111 13.68 -6.04 20.20
C SER A 111 12.54 -6.63 21.02
N PRO A 112 12.32 -6.18 22.28
CA PRO A 112 11.16 -6.58 23.06
C PRO A 112 9.83 -6.12 22.44
N LYS A 113 9.85 -5.24 21.44
CA LYS A 113 8.67 -4.76 20.71
C LYS A 113 8.21 -5.75 19.62
N LEU A 114 9.04 -6.73 19.25
CA LEU A 114 8.70 -7.66 18.16
C LEU A 114 7.38 -8.41 18.36
N PRO A 115 7.05 -8.97 19.54
CA PRO A 115 5.76 -9.64 19.74
C PRO A 115 4.56 -8.72 19.51
N VAL A 116 4.62 -7.48 19.98
CA VAL A 116 3.56 -6.48 19.75
C VAL A 116 3.44 -6.13 18.26
N MET A 117 4.55 -5.98 17.56
CA MET A 117 4.57 -5.71 16.12
C MET A 117 3.95 -6.86 15.33
N LEU A 118 4.26 -8.12 15.68
CA LEU A 118 3.68 -9.30 15.06
C LEU A 118 2.19 -9.42 15.34
N PHE A 119 1.75 -9.14 16.57
CA PHE A 119 0.34 -9.09 16.92
C PHE A 119 -0.41 -8.04 16.09
N LEU A 120 0.09 -6.81 16.03
CA LEU A 120 -0.52 -5.74 15.24
C LEU A 120 -0.52 -6.08 13.74
N LEU A 121 0.51 -6.73 13.24
CA LEU A 121 0.57 -7.20 11.86
C LEU A 121 -0.53 -8.24 11.60
N GLY A 122 -0.67 -9.24 12.46
CA GLY A 122 -1.74 -10.26 12.38
C GLY A 122 -3.14 -9.61 12.43
N LEU A 123 -3.36 -8.70 13.38
CA LEU A 123 -4.59 -7.92 13.49
C LEU A 123 -4.89 -7.11 12.22
N SER A 124 -3.87 -6.48 11.62
CA SER A 124 -4.00 -5.75 10.37
C SER A 124 -4.45 -6.65 9.22
N PHE A 125 -3.89 -7.84 9.11
CA PHE A 125 -4.29 -8.83 8.09
C PHE A 125 -5.72 -9.31 8.28
N ALA A 126 -6.10 -9.69 9.50
CA ALA A 126 -7.45 -10.14 9.82
C ALA A 126 -8.49 -9.06 9.49
N THR A 127 -8.25 -7.85 9.96
CA THR A 127 -9.14 -6.71 9.72
C THR A 127 -9.28 -6.35 8.25
N GLN A 128 -8.19 -6.38 7.48
CA GLN A 128 -8.24 -6.16 6.03
C GLN A 128 -9.01 -7.28 5.31
N LYS A 129 -8.85 -8.53 5.75
CA LYS A 129 -9.61 -9.67 5.20
C LYS A 129 -11.10 -9.49 5.41
N ILE A 130 -11.50 -9.08 6.63
CA ILE A 130 -12.90 -8.78 6.96
C ILE A 130 -13.43 -7.67 6.05
N GLY A 131 -12.73 -6.55 5.94
CA GLY A 131 -13.12 -5.44 5.07
C GLY A 131 -13.28 -5.86 3.60
N PHE A 132 -12.38 -6.70 3.10
CA PHE A 132 -12.45 -7.25 1.74
C PHE A 132 -13.71 -8.11 1.54
N VAL A 133 -13.99 -9.02 2.47
CA VAL A 133 -15.17 -9.94 2.40
C VAL A 133 -16.46 -9.15 2.47
N VAL A 134 -16.57 -8.20 3.42
CA VAL A 134 -17.75 -7.33 3.55
C VAL A 134 -18.00 -6.56 2.26
N GLN A 135 -16.97 -6.01 1.64
CA GLN A 135 -17.13 -5.28 0.38
C GLN A 135 -17.52 -6.21 -0.78
N LYS A 136 -16.97 -7.41 -0.83
CA LYS A 136 -17.34 -8.42 -1.84
C LYS A 136 -18.82 -8.80 -1.76
N VAL A 137 -19.36 -8.93 -0.55
CA VAL A 137 -20.78 -9.28 -0.33
C VAL A 137 -21.70 -8.11 -0.69
N LYS A 138 -21.28 -6.87 -0.38
CA LYS A 138 -22.11 -5.67 -0.66
C LYS A 138 -22.25 -5.33 -2.15
N VAL A 139 -21.35 -5.80 -2.99
CA VAL A 139 -21.30 -5.48 -4.43
C VAL A 139 -21.82 -6.65 -5.30
N LYS A 140 -22.24 -7.74 -4.67
CA LYS A 140 -23.03 -8.77 -5.32
C LYS A 140 -24.49 -8.33 -5.42
#